data_dae7ae33587ba0964afbc6edd90c3845
#
_entry.id   dae7ae33587ba0964afbc6edd90c3845
#
_cell.length_a   1.000
_cell.length_b   1.000
_cell.length_c   1.000
_cell.angle_alpha   90.00
_cell.angle_beta   90.00
_cell.angle_gamma   90.00
#
_symmetry.space_group_name_H-M   'P 1'
#
loop_
_entity.id
_entity.type
_entity.pdbx_description
1 polymer ?
#
loop_
_entity_poly.entity_id
_entity_poly.type
_entity_poly.pdbx_seq_one_letter_code
_entity_poly.pdbx_strand_id
1 'polypeptide(L)'
;MDADKAQITEVLVRYATGIDSKDWKLFRSCWTDEVDLDYGEVGHFTDPDAFTELFTQTHNPMGSTYHRLSNFAIEVNGDTATARTYVHAVLMITPDDNGLWVDVIGHYDDELARGADGWRIRRRVTHTPRLLSGGGGA
;
A
#
# COMPACT_ATOMS: atom_id res chain seq x y z
N MET A 1 -16.54 -17.00 4.68
CA MET A 1 -16.50 -15.74 5.42
C MET A 1 -15.15 -15.52 6.08
N ASP A 2 -14.79 -16.37 7.02
CA ASP A 2 -13.47 -16.22 7.66
C ASP A 2 -12.32 -16.43 6.67
N ALA A 3 -12.48 -17.38 5.73
CA ALA A 3 -11.49 -17.60 4.69
C ALA A 3 -11.33 -16.38 3.78
N ASP A 4 -12.40 -15.71 3.43
CA ASP A 4 -12.34 -14.51 2.62
C ASP A 4 -11.62 -13.38 3.36
N LYS A 5 -11.92 -13.17 4.63
CA LYS A 5 -11.25 -12.15 5.44
C LYS A 5 -9.76 -12.42 5.59
N ALA A 6 -9.38 -13.68 5.78
CA ALA A 6 -7.98 -14.06 5.85
C ALA A 6 -7.25 -13.79 4.52
N GLN A 7 -7.88 -14.11 3.40
CA GLN A 7 -7.31 -13.86 2.07
C GLN A 7 -7.20 -12.37 1.78
N ILE A 8 -8.18 -11.57 2.19
CA ILE A 8 -8.16 -10.12 2.01
C ILE A 8 -7.02 -9.51 2.86
N THR A 9 -6.90 -9.94 4.12
CA THR A 9 -5.78 -9.50 4.98
C THR A 9 -4.44 -9.83 4.32
N GLU A 10 -4.33 -10.99 3.71
CA GLU A 10 -3.12 -11.41 3.01
C GLU A 10 -2.78 -10.49 1.84
N VAL A 11 -3.78 -10.06 1.06
CA VAL A 11 -3.57 -9.10 -0.03
C VAL A 11 -3.11 -7.74 0.50
N LEU A 12 -3.72 -7.27 1.59
CA LEU A 12 -3.34 -6.00 2.21
C LEU A 12 -1.90 -6.04 2.72
N VAL A 13 -1.50 -7.13 3.35
CA VAL A 13 -0.12 -7.32 3.81
C VAL A 13 0.85 -7.50 2.62
N ARG A 14 0.42 -8.17 1.57
CA ARG A 14 1.22 -8.36 0.35
C ARG A 14 1.62 -7.02 -0.28
N TYR A 15 0.74 -6.05 -0.26
CA TYR A 15 1.05 -4.69 -0.70
C TYR A 15 2.26 -4.13 0.07
N ALA A 16 2.21 -4.19 1.39
CA ALA A 16 3.30 -3.72 2.25
C ALA A 16 4.59 -4.51 2.01
N THR A 17 4.50 -5.83 1.95
CA THR A 17 5.64 -6.70 1.69
C THR A 17 6.26 -6.42 0.33
N GLY A 18 5.44 -6.20 -0.68
CA GLY A 18 5.92 -5.88 -2.03
C GLY A 18 6.76 -4.60 -2.05
N ILE A 19 6.31 -3.56 -1.37
CA ILE A 19 7.07 -2.30 -1.27
C ILE A 19 8.35 -2.55 -0.46
N ASP A 20 8.24 -3.11 0.72
CA ASP A 20 9.35 -3.20 1.67
C ASP A 20 10.46 -4.12 1.16
N SER A 21 10.14 -5.12 0.37
CA SER A 21 11.12 -6.01 -0.26
C SER A 21 11.51 -5.56 -1.67
N LYS A 22 10.91 -4.47 -2.16
CA LYS A 22 11.11 -3.99 -3.53
C LYS A 22 10.80 -5.07 -4.57
N ASP A 23 9.78 -5.87 -4.28
CA ASP A 23 9.27 -6.90 -5.17
C ASP A 23 8.07 -6.32 -5.93
N TRP A 24 8.34 -5.70 -7.06
CA TRP A 24 7.32 -4.95 -7.78
C TRP A 24 6.34 -5.83 -8.52
N LYS A 25 6.71 -7.05 -8.84
CA LYS A 25 5.78 -8.03 -9.38
C LYS A 25 4.75 -8.42 -8.31
N LEU A 26 5.21 -8.65 -7.08
CA LEU A 26 4.33 -8.94 -5.95
C LEU A 26 3.40 -7.76 -5.66
N PHE A 27 3.95 -6.56 -5.63
CA PHE A 27 3.18 -5.31 -5.47
C PHE A 27 2.07 -5.20 -6.52
N ARG A 28 2.43 -5.39 -7.80
CA ARG A 28 1.46 -5.29 -8.90
C ARG A 28 0.32 -6.31 -8.74
N SER A 29 0.62 -7.49 -8.22
CA SER A 29 -0.38 -8.56 -8.06
C SER A 29 -1.49 -8.22 -7.07
N CYS A 30 -1.34 -7.17 -6.28
CA CYS A 30 -2.37 -6.75 -5.32
C CYS A 30 -3.54 -6.00 -5.96
N TRP A 31 -3.37 -5.51 -7.19
CA TRP A 31 -4.30 -4.61 -7.84
C TRP A 31 -5.07 -5.30 -8.95
N THR A 32 -6.35 -4.91 -9.11
CA THR A 32 -7.11 -5.30 -10.30
C THR A 32 -6.56 -4.58 -11.53
N ASP A 33 -6.98 -5.01 -12.72
CA ASP A 33 -6.52 -4.39 -13.96
C ASP A 33 -7.08 -2.98 -14.16
N GLU A 34 -8.22 -2.69 -13.54
CA GLU A 34 -8.81 -1.36 -13.52
C GLU A 34 -8.86 -0.88 -12.06
N VAL A 35 -8.23 0.25 -11.78
CA VAL A 35 -8.14 0.77 -10.42
C VAL A 35 -8.54 2.23 -10.35
N ASP A 36 -8.88 2.66 -9.14
CA ASP A 36 -9.10 4.06 -8.78
C ASP A 36 -8.36 4.28 -7.46
N LEU A 37 -7.19 4.89 -7.54
CA LEU A 37 -6.29 5.03 -6.40
C LEU A 37 -6.06 6.51 -6.11
N ASP A 38 -6.55 6.96 -4.96
CA ASP A 38 -6.38 8.32 -4.48
C ASP A 38 -5.32 8.33 -3.37
N TYR A 39 -4.13 8.79 -3.70
CA TYR A 39 -3.00 8.91 -2.78
C TYR A 39 -2.75 10.37 -2.37
N GLY A 40 -3.79 11.19 -2.36
CA GLY A 40 -3.69 12.57 -1.92
C GLY A 40 -2.73 13.38 -2.77
N GLU A 41 -1.75 14.01 -2.14
CA GLU A 41 -0.78 14.85 -2.84
C GLU A 41 0.14 14.06 -3.78
N VAL A 42 0.31 12.77 -3.55
CA VAL A 42 1.10 11.91 -4.43
C VAL A 42 0.46 11.80 -5.81
N GLY A 43 -0.87 11.73 -5.84
CA GLY A 43 -1.60 11.70 -7.09
C GLY A 43 -2.81 10.80 -7.07
N HIS A 44 -3.50 10.77 -8.21
CA HIS A 44 -4.66 9.92 -8.45
C HIS A 44 -4.34 9.05 -9.66
N PHE A 45 -4.51 7.74 -9.52
CA PHE A 45 -4.05 6.77 -10.51
C PHE A 45 -5.19 5.85 -10.92
N THR A 46 -5.29 5.61 -12.22
CA THR A 46 -6.30 4.71 -12.79
C THR A 46 -5.68 3.56 -13.58
N ASP A 47 -4.35 3.53 -13.68
CA ASP A 47 -3.59 2.49 -14.37
C ASP A 47 -2.65 1.81 -13.37
N PRO A 48 -2.87 0.51 -13.05
CA PRO A 48 -2.05 -0.18 -12.05
C PRO A 48 -0.60 -0.40 -12.50
N ASP A 49 -0.35 -0.47 -13.80
CA ASP A 49 1.01 -0.62 -14.31
C ASP A 49 1.79 0.69 -14.17
N ALA A 50 1.17 1.81 -14.50
CA ALA A 50 1.76 3.13 -14.32
C ALA A 50 2.00 3.43 -12.83
N PHE A 51 1.07 3.04 -11.97
CA PHE A 51 1.20 3.19 -10.53
C PHE A 51 2.37 2.35 -9.99
N THR A 52 2.48 1.11 -10.43
CA THR A 52 3.60 0.23 -10.06
C THR A 52 4.94 0.81 -10.52
N GLU A 53 4.98 1.35 -11.73
CA GLU A 53 6.20 1.97 -12.27
C GLU A 53 6.62 3.19 -11.45
N LEU A 54 5.68 4.02 -11.04
CA LEU A 54 5.96 5.18 -10.19
C LEU A 54 6.56 4.72 -8.85
N PHE A 55 5.97 3.71 -8.21
CA PHE A 55 6.48 3.19 -6.94
C PHE A 55 7.86 2.56 -7.12
N THR A 56 8.08 1.86 -8.22
CA THR A 56 9.39 1.28 -8.55
C THR A 56 10.45 2.39 -8.62
N GLN A 57 10.16 3.45 -9.36
CA GLN A 57 11.12 4.54 -9.57
C GLN A 57 11.39 5.33 -8.28
N THR A 58 10.38 5.54 -7.47
CA THR A 58 10.53 6.34 -6.24
C THR A 58 11.14 5.55 -5.10
N HIS A 59 10.90 4.24 -5.01
CA HIS A 59 11.34 3.43 -3.87
C HIS A 59 12.65 2.68 -4.11
N ASN A 60 12.96 2.31 -5.36
CA ASN A 60 14.22 1.60 -5.62
C ASN A 60 15.46 2.34 -5.12
N PRO A 61 15.55 3.69 -5.24
CA PRO A 61 16.69 4.43 -4.70
C PRO A 61 16.70 4.58 -3.18
N MET A 62 15.58 4.30 -2.51
CA MET A 62 15.51 4.43 -1.05
C MET A 62 16.31 3.33 -0.36
N GLY A 63 16.63 3.56 0.91
CA GLY A 63 17.06 2.51 1.81
C GLY A 63 15.89 1.64 2.24
N SER A 64 15.89 1.19 3.47
CA SER A 64 14.83 0.33 4.00
C SER A 64 13.53 1.09 4.19
N THR A 65 12.42 0.40 3.94
CA THR A 65 11.10 0.90 4.29
C THR A 65 10.36 -0.16 5.09
N TYR A 66 9.53 0.30 6.01
CA TYR A 66 8.71 -0.59 6.83
C TYR A 66 7.29 -0.06 6.88
N HIS A 67 6.37 -0.83 6.32
CA HIS A 67 4.94 -0.54 6.40
C HIS A 67 4.33 -1.50 7.41
N ARG A 68 3.84 -0.96 8.54
CA ARG A 68 3.12 -1.75 9.53
C ARG A 68 1.63 -1.52 9.37
N LEU A 69 0.89 -2.61 9.25
CA LEU A 69 -0.56 -2.58 9.09
C LEU A 69 -1.22 -3.16 10.33
N SER A 70 -2.35 -2.59 10.70
CA SER A 70 -3.10 -3.04 11.86
C SER A 70 -4.57 -2.65 11.72
N ASN A 71 -5.37 -3.05 12.70
CA ASN A 71 -6.76 -2.60 12.84
C ASN A 71 -7.56 -2.85 11.54
N PHE A 72 -7.47 -4.09 11.06
CA PHE A 72 -8.18 -4.50 9.85
C PHE A 72 -9.68 -4.56 10.14
N ALA A 73 -10.47 -3.76 9.45
CA ALA A 73 -11.92 -3.80 9.51
C ALA A 73 -12.43 -4.18 8.12
N ILE A 74 -12.85 -5.42 7.96
CA ILE A 74 -13.17 -6.00 6.67
C ILE A 74 -14.64 -6.44 6.64
N GLU A 75 -15.37 -6.01 5.60
CA GLU A 75 -16.72 -6.47 5.35
C GLU A 75 -16.77 -7.13 3.97
N VAL A 76 -17.22 -8.37 3.92
CA VAL A 76 -17.34 -9.14 2.69
C VAL A 76 -18.79 -9.18 2.26
N ASN A 77 -19.03 -8.89 1.00
CA ASN A 77 -20.37 -8.93 0.41
C ASN A 77 -20.29 -9.65 -0.95
N GLY A 78 -20.40 -10.98 -0.93
CA GLY A 78 -20.24 -11.81 -2.14
C GLY A 78 -18.83 -11.70 -2.69
N ASP A 79 -18.72 -11.23 -3.92
CA ASP A 79 -17.44 -11.10 -4.63
C ASP A 79 -16.82 -9.71 -4.49
N THR A 80 -17.37 -8.89 -3.61
CA THR A 80 -16.81 -7.58 -3.29
C THR A 80 -16.59 -7.45 -1.79
N ALA A 81 -15.69 -6.57 -1.40
CA ALA A 81 -15.42 -6.31 0.01
C ALA A 81 -14.95 -4.87 0.20
N THR A 82 -15.12 -4.39 1.42
CA THR A 82 -14.49 -3.13 1.86
C THR A 82 -13.53 -3.45 3.00
N ALA A 83 -12.48 -2.66 3.10
CA ALA A 83 -11.51 -2.82 4.18
C ALA A 83 -10.98 -1.45 4.61
N ARG A 84 -10.92 -1.23 5.91
CA ARG A 84 -10.14 -0.12 6.47
C ARG A 84 -8.96 -0.73 7.20
N THR A 85 -7.76 -0.22 6.92
CA THR A 85 -6.53 -0.73 7.51
C THR A 85 -5.71 0.45 7.99
N TYR A 86 -5.26 0.41 9.24
CA TYR A 86 -4.33 1.42 9.74
C TYR A 86 -2.94 1.13 9.19
N VAL A 87 -2.21 2.20 8.91
CA VAL A 87 -0.83 2.11 8.42
C VAL A 87 0.06 3.04 9.22
N HIS A 88 1.21 2.51 9.61
CA HIS A 88 2.34 3.30 10.11
C HIS A 88 3.55 2.90 9.29
N ALA A 89 4.05 3.82 8.49
CA ALA A 89 5.19 3.54 7.61
C ALA A 89 6.36 4.45 7.93
N VAL A 90 7.55 3.86 7.95
CA VAL A 90 8.80 4.60 8.03
C VAL A 90 9.60 4.31 6.77
N LEU A 91 9.97 5.37 6.07
CA LEU A 91 10.71 5.28 4.82
C LEU A 91 12.09 5.92 5.03
N MET A 92 13.13 5.11 4.90
CA MET A 92 14.50 5.62 4.90
C MET A 92 14.80 6.08 3.47
N ILE A 93 14.72 7.39 3.26
CA ILE A 93 14.85 7.97 1.92
C ILE A 93 16.27 7.84 1.40
N THR A 94 17.26 8.02 2.29
CA THR A 94 18.66 7.88 1.93
C THR A 94 19.04 6.40 1.81
N PRO A 95 19.78 6.00 0.77
CA PRO A 95 20.08 4.57 0.55
C PRO A 95 20.79 3.84 1.68
N ASP A 96 21.52 4.55 2.54
CA ASP A 96 22.29 3.95 3.64
C ASP A 96 21.50 3.81 4.96
N ASP A 97 20.20 4.11 4.96
CA ASP A 97 19.32 4.03 6.12
C ASP A 97 19.62 5.04 7.26
N ASN A 98 20.67 5.83 7.14
CA ASN A 98 21.12 6.73 8.22
C ASN A 98 20.88 8.21 7.95
N GLY A 99 20.32 8.54 6.81
CA GLY A 99 20.10 9.92 6.42
C GLY A 99 18.66 10.36 6.62
N LEU A 100 18.08 10.89 5.56
CA LEU A 100 16.72 11.42 5.57
C LEU A 100 15.71 10.29 5.73
N TRP A 101 14.71 10.53 6.59
CA TRP A 101 13.61 9.58 6.80
C TRP A 101 12.26 10.30 6.78
N VAL A 102 11.22 9.56 6.49
CA VAL A 102 9.83 10.01 6.54
C VAL A 102 9.03 9.03 7.39
N ASP A 103 8.18 9.56 8.28
CA ASP A 103 7.30 8.79 9.15
C ASP A 103 5.87 9.21 8.83
N VAL A 104 5.05 8.24 8.42
CA VAL A 104 3.67 8.47 7.99
C VAL A 104 2.73 7.63 8.82
N ILE A 105 1.65 8.23 9.31
CA ILE A 105 0.59 7.51 10.00
C ILE A 105 -0.76 7.86 9.40
N GLY A 106 -1.61 6.86 9.26
CA GLY A 106 -2.94 7.05 8.71
C GLY A 106 -3.67 5.74 8.50
N HIS A 107 -4.55 5.74 7.51
CA HIS A 107 -5.28 4.53 7.14
C HIS A 107 -5.63 4.54 5.66
N TYR A 108 -5.94 3.33 5.16
CA TYR A 108 -6.47 3.12 3.82
C TYR A 108 -7.92 2.72 3.91
N ASP A 109 -8.76 3.28 3.04
CA ASP A 109 -10.10 2.78 2.78
C ASP A 109 -10.10 2.13 1.40
N ASP A 110 -10.35 0.82 1.36
CA ASP A 110 -10.22 0.02 0.16
C ASP A 110 -11.53 -0.64 -0.23
N GLU A 111 -11.71 -0.81 -1.53
CA GLU A 111 -12.67 -1.75 -2.10
C GLU A 111 -11.87 -2.85 -2.81
N LEU A 112 -12.27 -4.10 -2.57
CA LEU A 112 -11.65 -5.26 -3.20
C LEU A 112 -12.69 -6.02 -4.01
N ALA A 113 -12.20 -6.74 -5.01
CA ALA A 113 -13.02 -7.62 -5.84
C ALA A 113 -12.35 -8.98 -5.91
N ARG A 114 -13.19 -10.04 -5.89
CA ARG A 114 -12.71 -11.40 -6.08
C ARG A 114 -12.87 -11.77 -7.54
N GLY A 115 -11.75 -12.07 -8.18
CA GLY A 115 -11.71 -12.54 -9.55
C GLY A 115 -11.14 -13.96 -9.65
N ALA A 116 -10.74 -14.38 -10.84
CA ALA A 116 -10.18 -15.69 -11.08
C ALA A 116 -8.91 -15.96 -10.28
N ASP A 117 -8.14 -14.92 -10.00
CA ASP A 117 -6.87 -15.02 -9.28
C ASP A 117 -7.01 -14.66 -7.78
N GLY A 118 -8.24 -14.63 -7.27
CA GLY A 118 -8.52 -14.31 -5.88
C GLY A 118 -8.85 -12.83 -5.66
N TRP A 119 -8.73 -12.41 -4.42
CA TRP A 119 -9.04 -11.04 -4.04
C TRP A 119 -7.95 -10.08 -4.47
N ARG A 120 -8.35 -8.90 -5.00
CA ARG A 120 -7.43 -7.81 -5.36
C ARG A 120 -8.08 -6.47 -5.04
N ILE A 121 -7.26 -5.47 -4.79
CA ILE A 121 -7.71 -4.11 -4.51
C ILE A 121 -8.03 -3.42 -5.83
N ARG A 122 -9.24 -2.85 -5.92
CA ARG A 122 -9.66 -2.08 -7.10
C ARG A 122 -9.77 -0.58 -6.84
N ARG A 123 -9.96 -0.21 -5.58
CA ARG A 123 -10.06 1.20 -5.20
C ARG A 123 -9.39 1.39 -3.86
N ARG A 124 -8.65 2.49 -3.74
CA ARG A 124 -8.05 2.90 -2.49
C ARG A 124 -8.13 4.39 -2.32
N VAL A 125 -8.52 4.84 -1.11
CA VAL A 125 -8.35 6.22 -0.68
C VAL A 125 -7.43 6.20 0.53
N THR A 126 -6.33 6.95 0.45
CA THR A 126 -5.41 7.08 1.58
C THR A 126 -5.77 8.30 2.41
N HIS A 127 -5.65 8.13 3.73
CA HIS A 127 -5.82 9.19 4.69
C HIS A 127 -4.56 9.25 5.54
N THR A 128 -3.74 10.27 5.37
CA THR A 128 -2.45 10.39 6.08
C THR A 128 -2.40 11.74 6.78
N PRO A 129 -3.07 11.85 7.95
CA PRO A 129 -3.17 13.13 8.65
C PRO A 129 -1.86 13.66 9.19
N ARG A 130 -0.84 12.81 9.26
CA ARG A 130 0.43 13.23 9.81
C ARG A 130 1.58 12.61 9.01
N LEU A 131 2.50 13.46 8.59
CA LEU A 131 3.75 13.07 7.95
C LEU A 131 4.87 13.90 8.59
N LEU A 132 5.87 13.24 9.13
CA LEU A 132 7.06 13.85 9.70
C LEU A 132 8.28 13.43 8.93
N SER A 133 9.28 14.28 8.88
CA SER A 133 10.56 13.95 8.28
C SER A 133 11.69 14.45 9.16
N GLY A 134 12.86 13.85 9.01
CA GLY A 134 14.04 14.23 9.78
C GLY A 134 15.29 13.62 9.19
N GLY A 135 16.41 13.78 9.88
CA GLY A 135 17.69 13.15 9.54
C GLY A 135 18.42 13.75 8.36
N GLY A 136 17.83 14.69 7.66
CA GLY A 136 18.43 15.28 6.45
C GLY A 136 19.34 16.45 6.71
N GLY A 137 19.57 16.75 7.96
CA GLY A 137 20.31 17.91 8.28
C GLY A 137 21.75 17.64 8.47
N ALA A 138 22.62 18.21 8.26
CA ALA A 138 23.95 18.11 8.72
C ALA A 138 24.91 19.04 8.72
#